data_c5d538c15e6f11799c3f1c1a2b0f79a5
#
_entry.id   c5d538c15e6f11799c3f1c1a2b0f79a5
#
_cell.length_a   1.000
_cell.length_b   1.000
_cell.length_c   1.000
_cell.angle_alpha   90.00
_cell.angle_beta   90.00
_cell.angle_gamma   90.00
#
_symmetry.space_group_name_H-M   'P 1'
#
loop_
_entity.id
_entity.type
_entity.pdbx_description
1 polymer ?
#
loop_
_entity_poly.entity_id
_entity_poly.type
_entity_poly.pdbx_seq_one_letter_code
_entity_poly.pdbx_strand_id
1 'polypeptide(L)'
;ALVYDLSDADKALFNKIYDELLKERGNCNILLQTYFGDVRDIYEDIINKPFAGVGLDFNEGRKTFELVEKYGFPAGKLLFAGVVNGKNIWKNNYKKTLDLISSIKNACDNNINVVISTSCSLLHVPYTLKHEDKLADSYKIHFSFAEEKLTELAELGVLADKKQDKVKSENAYIDNQKVFEEERNCHNAE
;
A
#
# COMPACT_ATOMS: atom_id res chain seq x y z
N ALA A 1 11.27 14.11 1.87
CA ALA A 1 10.67 15.43 2.06
C ALA A 1 9.30 15.36 2.73
N LEU A 2 8.51 14.31 2.49
CA LEU A 2 7.13 14.17 3.04
C LEU A 2 7.05 13.59 4.46
N VAL A 3 8.17 13.34 5.12
CA VAL A 3 8.23 12.84 6.51
C VAL A 3 8.22 13.95 7.55
N TYR A 4 8.27 15.21 7.12
CA TYR A 4 8.19 16.40 7.96
C TYR A 4 6.94 17.20 7.64
N ASP A 5 6.43 17.94 8.62
CA ASP A 5 5.37 18.92 8.39
C ASP A 5 5.87 19.99 7.43
N LEU A 6 5.08 20.28 6.38
CA LEU A 6 5.48 21.22 5.35
C LEU A 6 5.10 22.64 5.75
N SER A 7 6.04 23.58 5.60
CA SER A 7 5.76 24.99 5.70
C SER A 7 4.90 25.47 4.51
N ASP A 8 4.26 26.62 4.62
CA ASP A 8 3.50 27.21 3.51
C ASP A 8 4.39 27.50 2.28
N ALA A 9 5.67 27.83 2.51
CA ALA A 9 6.64 27.98 1.44
C ALA A 9 6.95 26.66 0.71
N ASP A 10 7.05 25.55 1.45
CA ASP A 10 7.26 24.21 0.87
C ASP A 10 6.04 23.77 0.06
N LYS A 11 4.82 24.01 0.58
CA LYS A 11 3.57 23.73 -0.15
C LYS A 11 3.48 24.53 -1.45
N ALA A 12 3.79 25.83 -1.38
CA ALA A 12 3.80 26.71 -2.56
C ALA A 12 4.83 26.23 -3.59
N LEU A 13 6.02 25.82 -3.14
CA LEU A 13 7.08 25.29 -4.01
C LEU A 13 6.65 23.94 -4.64
N PHE A 14 6.07 23.03 -3.85
CA PHE A 14 5.50 21.78 -4.35
C PHE A 14 4.48 22.05 -5.45
N ASN A 15 3.52 22.92 -5.19
CA ASN A 15 2.47 23.25 -6.14
C ASN A 15 3.04 23.83 -7.43
N LYS A 16 3.97 24.78 -7.34
CA LYS A 16 4.63 25.37 -8.50
C LYS A 16 5.36 24.36 -9.36
N ILE A 17 6.16 23.46 -8.73
CA ILE A 17 6.93 22.46 -9.46
C ILE A 17 6.00 21.50 -10.21
N TYR A 18 4.98 20.96 -9.53
CA TYR A 18 4.09 19.98 -10.15
C TYR A 18 3.12 20.61 -11.15
N ASP A 19 2.73 21.88 -11.00
CA ASP A 19 1.93 22.56 -12.00
C ASP A 19 2.70 22.75 -13.31
N GLU A 20 3.98 23.13 -13.25
CA GLU A 20 4.82 23.23 -14.44
C GLU A 20 5.07 21.85 -15.08
N LEU A 21 5.39 20.83 -14.27
CA LEU A 21 5.59 19.47 -14.78
C LEU A 21 4.35 18.91 -15.45
N LEU A 22 3.18 19.11 -14.84
CA LEU A 22 1.91 18.60 -15.38
C LEU A 22 1.46 19.38 -16.61
N LYS A 23 1.80 20.66 -16.75
CA LYS A 23 1.55 21.47 -17.94
C LYS A 23 2.36 20.95 -19.15
N GLU A 24 3.61 20.59 -18.94
CA GLU A 24 4.52 20.14 -19.98
C GLU A 24 4.45 18.62 -20.27
N ARG A 25 3.57 17.89 -19.61
CA ARG A 25 3.50 16.40 -19.72
C ARG A 25 3.08 15.88 -21.10
N GLY A 26 2.50 16.72 -21.97
CA GLY A 26 1.92 16.26 -23.25
C GLY A 26 0.86 15.17 -23.02
N ASN A 27 1.00 14.04 -23.72
CA ASN A 27 0.10 12.88 -23.61
C ASN A 27 0.55 11.85 -22.54
N CYS A 28 1.57 12.16 -21.72
CA CYS A 28 2.03 11.24 -20.70
C CYS A 28 1.08 11.20 -19.49
N ASN A 29 0.78 9.99 -19.03
CA ASN A 29 0.09 9.77 -17.78
C ASN A 29 1.13 9.77 -16.65
N ILE A 30 0.99 10.70 -15.70
CA ILE A 30 1.90 10.83 -14.56
C ILE A 30 1.27 10.23 -13.32
N LEU A 31 1.97 9.28 -12.69
CA LEU A 31 1.69 8.74 -11.37
C LEU A 31 2.59 9.44 -10.36
N LEU A 32 1.99 10.09 -9.36
CA LEU A 32 2.72 10.59 -8.20
C LEU A 32 2.74 9.52 -7.12
N GLN A 33 3.91 9.00 -6.79
CA GLN A 33 4.07 8.02 -5.71
C GLN A 33 4.61 8.70 -4.46
N THR A 34 3.86 8.61 -3.34
CA THR A 34 4.27 9.06 -2.02
C THR A 34 4.51 7.87 -1.10
N TYR A 35 5.50 7.96 -0.20
CA TYR A 35 5.84 6.89 0.74
C TYR A 35 6.63 7.41 1.94
N PHE A 36 6.79 6.55 2.96
CA PHE A 36 7.41 6.84 4.27
C PHE A 36 6.63 7.80 5.16
N GLY A 37 5.33 7.90 4.97
CA GLY A 37 4.46 8.72 5.79
C GLY A 37 3.20 9.17 5.07
N ASP A 38 2.41 9.98 5.74
CA ASP A 38 1.22 10.59 5.17
C ASP A 38 1.51 11.97 4.57
N VAL A 39 0.61 12.43 3.73
CA VAL A 39 0.71 13.70 2.99
C VAL A 39 -0.28 14.74 3.52
N ARG A 40 -0.50 14.76 4.84
CA ARG A 40 -1.52 15.57 5.53
C ARG A 40 -1.56 17.04 5.10
N ASP A 41 -0.39 17.64 4.86
CA ASP A 41 -0.27 19.06 4.56
C ASP A 41 -0.59 19.43 3.12
N ILE A 42 -0.57 18.48 2.19
CA ILE A 42 -0.76 18.67 0.75
C ILE A 42 -1.70 17.64 0.12
N TYR A 43 -2.47 16.90 0.94
CA TYR A 43 -3.36 15.85 0.43
C TYR A 43 -4.34 16.39 -0.60
N GLU A 44 -5.05 17.47 -0.26
CA GLU A 44 -6.02 18.10 -1.16
C GLU A 44 -5.37 18.66 -2.43
N ASP A 45 -4.18 19.24 -2.33
CA ASP A 45 -3.41 19.69 -3.49
C ASP A 45 -3.10 18.52 -4.42
N ILE A 46 -2.60 17.39 -3.87
CA ILE A 46 -2.23 16.20 -4.65
C ILE A 46 -3.44 15.61 -5.36
N ILE A 47 -4.55 15.40 -4.64
CA ILE A 47 -5.71 14.73 -5.23
C ILE A 47 -6.42 15.59 -6.28
N ASN A 48 -6.32 16.91 -6.19
CA ASN A 48 -6.93 17.85 -7.14
C ASN A 48 -6.07 18.13 -8.38
N LYS A 49 -4.74 17.85 -8.34
CA LYS A 49 -3.90 18.00 -9.54
C LYS A 49 -4.18 16.90 -10.58
N PRO A 50 -3.98 17.17 -11.88
CA PRO A 50 -4.32 16.26 -12.96
C PRO A 50 -3.29 15.09 -13.12
N PHE A 51 -2.93 14.44 -12.01
CA PHE A 51 -2.24 13.15 -12.04
C PHE A 51 -3.19 12.05 -12.53
N ALA A 52 -2.69 11.10 -13.31
CA ALA A 52 -3.44 9.92 -13.69
C ALA A 52 -3.65 8.95 -12.51
N GLY A 53 -2.75 8.97 -11.56
CA GLY A 53 -2.84 8.20 -10.33
C GLY A 53 -2.00 8.82 -9.21
N VAL A 54 -2.33 8.43 -7.99
CA VAL A 54 -1.59 8.81 -6.78
C VAL A 54 -1.36 7.57 -5.94
N GLY A 55 -0.12 7.36 -5.53
CA GLY A 55 0.26 6.33 -4.58
C GLY A 55 0.33 6.90 -3.17
N LEU A 56 -0.36 6.27 -2.24
CA LEU A 56 -0.42 6.64 -0.84
C LEU A 56 0.05 5.50 0.05
N ASP A 57 0.84 5.82 1.07
CA ASP A 57 1.35 4.86 2.04
C ASP A 57 0.35 4.68 3.19
N PHE A 58 -0.24 3.49 3.28
CA PHE A 58 -1.18 3.12 4.36
C PHE A 58 -0.51 2.33 5.50
N ASN A 59 0.81 2.11 5.44
CA ASN A 59 1.57 1.44 6.50
C ASN A 59 2.24 2.44 7.44
N GLU A 60 3.09 3.33 6.89
CA GLU A 60 3.80 4.34 7.66
C GLU A 60 2.98 5.64 7.78
N GLY A 61 2.05 5.85 6.85
CA GLY A 61 1.17 7.03 6.82
C GLY A 61 0.01 6.92 7.81
N ARG A 62 0.25 7.21 9.08
CA ARG A 62 -0.73 7.04 10.17
C ARG A 62 -2.05 7.77 9.93
N LYS A 63 -2.03 8.89 9.22
CA LYS A 63 -3.23 9.69 8.89
C LYS A 63 -3.76 9.44 7.50
N THR A 64 -3.12 8.60 6.68
CA THR A 64 -3.50 8.42 5.28
C THR A 64 -4.96 7.98 5.13
N PHE A 65 -5.42 7.03 5.94
CA PHE A 65 -6.81 6.58 5.89
C PHE A 65 -7.79 7.68 6.31
N GLU A 66 -7.49 8.41 7.39
CA GLU A 66 -8.30 9.53 7.87
C GLU A 66 -8.42 10.66 6.82
N LEU A 67 -7.34 10.90 6.04
CA LEU A 67 -7.36 11.87 4.95
C LEU A 67 -8.28 11.43 3.81
N VAL A 68 -8.21 10.14 3.43
CA VAL A 68 -9.11 9.57 2.42
C VAL A 68 -10.56 9.61 2.90
N GLU A 69 -10.82 9.27 4.16
CA GLU A 69 -12.15 9.30 4.76
C GLU A 69 -12.72 10.73 4.81
N LYS A 70 -11.89 11.71 5.18
CA LYS A 70 -12.33 13.11 5.34
C LYS A 70 -12.52 13.83 4.01
N TYR A 71 -11.61 13.65 3.07
CA TYR A 71 -11.56 14.43 1.83
C TYR A 71 -11.98 13.65 0.59
N GLY A 72 -12.16 12.32 0.73
CA GLY A 72 -12.42 11.44 -0.39
C GLY A 72 -11.21 11.24 -1.29
N PHE A 73 -11.45 10.58 -2.43
CA PHE A 73 -10.48 10.43 -3.51
C PHE A 73 -11.21 10.54 -4.86
N PRO A 74 -10.70 11.32 -5.86
CA PRO A 74 -11.41 11.60 -7.09
C PRO A 74 -11.70 10.36 -7.93
N ALA A 75 -12.94 10.22 -8.40
CA ALA A 75 -13.31 9.21 -9.39
C ALA A 75 -12.52 9.42 -10.69
N GLY A 76 -12.17 8.33 -11.35
CA GLY A 76 -11.40 8.36 -12.60
C GLY A 76 -9.89 8.49 -12.43
N LYS A 77 -9.40 8.73 -11.22
CA LYS A 77 -7.98 8.68 -10.87
C LYS A 77 -7.64 7.33 -10.23
N LEU A 78 -6.46 6.78 -10.51
CA LEU A 78 -6.00 5.54 -9.89
C LEU A 78 -5.44 5.82 -8.48
N LEU A 79 -5.94 5.11 -7.47
CA LEU A 79 -5.32 5.07 -6.15
C LEU A 79 -4.41 3.85 -6.04
N PHE A 80 -3.10 4.07 -5.99
CA PHE A 80 -2.14 3.03 -5.65
C PHE A 80 -2.04 2.94 -4.12
N ALA A 81 -2.77 1.97 -3.56
CA ALA A 81 -2.82 1.78 -2.12
C ALA A 81 -1.61 0.98 -1.65
N GLY A 82 -0.67 1.63 -0.97
CA GLY A 82 0.53 1.05 -0.38
C GLY A 82 0.21 0.27 0.90
N VAL A 83 -0.38 -0.91 0.76
CA VAL A 83 -0.86 -1.75 1.86
C VAL A 83 0.05 -2.95 2.17
N VAL A 84 0.97 -3.30 1.26
CA VAL A 84 2.02 -4.28 1.54
C VAL A 84 3.27 -3.52 1.98
N ASN A 85 3.75 -3.78 3.19
CA ASN A 85 4.88 -3.04 3.75
C ASN A 85 6.18 -3.37 3.01
N GLY A 86 6.75 -2.40 2.31
CA GLY A 86 8.01 -2.54 1.55
C GLY A 86 9.28 -2.30 2.37
N LYS A 87 9.16 -1.97 3.67
CA LYS A 87 10.26 -1.56 4.55
C LYS A 87 10.63 -2.59 5.60
N ASN A 88 9.71 -3.48 5.95
CA ASN A 88 9.94 -4.56 6.89
C ASN A 88 9.93 -5.94 6.21
N ILE A 89 10.43 -6.94 6.91
CA ILE A 89 10.55 -8.33 6.43
C ILE A 89 9.38 -9.22 6.82
N TRP A 90 8.37 -8.68 7.50
CA TRP A 90 7.25 -9.48 7.99
C TRP A 90 6.25 -9.80 6.89
N LYS A 91 5.68 -10.99 6.98
CA LYS A 91 4.57 -11.44 6.11
C LYS A 91 3.36 -10.52 6.29
N ASN A 92 2.70 -10.18 5.17
CA ASN A 92 1.48 -9.38 5.19
C ASN A 92 0.30 -10.19 5.76
N ASN A 93 -0.49 -9.59 6.63
CA ASN A 93 -1.73 -10.19 7.12
C ASN A 93 -2.86 -9.89 6.13
N TYR A 94 -3.23 -10.88 5.31
CA TYR A 94 -4.20 -10.72 4.22
C TYR A 94 -5.57 -10.26 4.72
N LYS A 95 -6.04 -10.79 5.86
CA LYS A 95 -7.32 -10.37 6.43
C LYS A 95 -7.32 -8.88 6.72
N LYS A 96 -6.33 -8.38 7.48
CA LYS A 96 -6.23 -6.96 7.82
C LYS A 96 -6.11 -6.07 6.57
N THR A 97 -5.34 -6.53 5.59
CA THR A 97 -5.13 -5.78 4.34
C THR A 97 -6.41 -5.72 3.50
N LEU A 98 -7.14 -6.81 3.36
CA LEU A 98 -8.42 -6.83 2.64
C LEU A 98 -9.51 -6.01 3.34
N ASP A 99 -9.55 -6.06 4.67
CA ASP A 99 -10.45 -5.23 5.48
C ASP A 99 -10.13 -3.72 5.25
N LEU A 100 -8.83 -3.34 5.23
CA LEU A 100 -8.41 -1.98 4.93
C LEU A 100 -8.78 -1.54 3.51
N ILE A 101 -8.54 -2.38 2.50
CA ILE A 101 -8.92 -2.09 1.11
C ILE A 101 -10.43 -1.88 0.99
N SER A 102 -11.23 -2.70 1.69
CA SER A 102 -12.68 -2.56 1.72
C SER A 102 -13.10 -1.23 2.38
N SER A 103 -12.44 -0.86 3.48
CA SER A 103 -12.69 0.42 4.16
C SER A 103 -12.33 1.62 3.28
N ILE A 104 -11.20 1.57 2.55
CA ILE A 104 -10.79 2.62 1.60
C ILE A 104 -11.83 2.78 0.49
N LYS A 105 -12.32 1.68 -0.09
CA LYS A 105 -13.36 1.71 -1.13
C LYS A 105 -14.66 2.30 -0.59
N ASN A 106 -15.08 1.89 0.60
CA ASN A 106 -16.30 2.40 1.23
C ASN A 106 -16.22 3.90 1.55
N ALA A 107 -15.07 4.38 2.04
CA ALA A 107 -14.84 5.80 2.30
C ALA A 107 -14.97 6.68 1.04
N CYS A 108 -14.89 6.07 -0.14
CA CYS A 108 -15.05 6.74 -1.44
C CYS A 108 -16.30 6.25 -2.20
N ASP A 109 -17.34 5.81 -1.51
CA ASP A 109 -18.62 5.34 -2.07
C ASP A 109 -18.47 4.24 -3.13
N ASN A 110 -17.39 3.45 -3.04
CA ASN A 110 -17.01 2.43 -4.02
C ASN A 110 -16.80 2.96 -5.46
N ASN A 111 -16.56 4.25 -5.63
CA ASN A 111 -16.42 4.91 -6.92
C ASN A 111 -14.97 5.24 -7.29
N ILE A 112 -14.01 4.47 -6.79
CA ILE A 112 -12.59 4.64 -7.08
C ILE A 112 -11.95 3.36 -7.61
N ASN A 113 -10.91 3.54 -8.42
CA ASN A 113 -10.07 2.44 -8.89
C ASN A 113 -8.87 2.27 -7.97
N VAL A 114 -8.86 1.21 -7.17
CA VAL A 114 -7.77 0.87 -6.24
C VAL A 114 -6.84 -0.14 -6.89
N VAL A 115 -5.55 0.20 -6.96
CA VAL A 115 -4.44 -0.70 -7.33
C VAL A 115 -3.69 -1.04 -6.05
N ILE A 116 -3.57 -2.32 -5.72
CA ILE A 116 -2.82 -2.78 -4.55
C ILE A 116 -1.33 -2.61 -4.84
N SER A 117 -0.61 -1.98 -3.91
CA SER A 117 0.80 -1.64 -4.08
C SER A 117 1.59 -1.89 -2.80
N THR A 118 2.92 -1.89 -2.92
CA THR A 118 3.81 -1.77 -1.76
C THR A 118 3.78 -0.34 -1.23
N SER A 119 4.02 -0.20 0.08
CA SER A 119 4.06 1.11 0.74
C SER A 119 5.27 1.95 0.32
N CYS A 120 6.34 1.29 -0.11
CA CYS A 120 7.55 1.91 -0.65
C CYS A 120 8.31 0.91 -1.53
N SER A 121 9.49 1.30 -2.02
CA SER A 121 10.36 0.43 -2.82
C SER A 121 10.79 -0.82 -2.04
N LEU A 122 10.77 -1.99 -2.69
CA LEU A 122 11.27 -3.26 -2.13
C LEU A 122 12.81 -3.31 -2.03
N LEU A 123 13.53 -2.26 -2.42
CA LEU A 123 14.98 -2.12 -2.17
C LEU A 123 15.34 -2.07 -0.68
N HIS A 124 14.35 -1.87 0.20
CA HIS A 124 14.57 -1.80 1.66
C HIS A 124 14.49 -3.17 2.35
N VAL A 125 14.18 -4.23 1.62
CA VAL A 125 14.10 -5.61 2.15
C VAL A 125 15.05 -6.53 1.39
N PRO A 126 15.49 -7.67 1.97
CA PRO A 126 16.27 -8.66 1.26
C PRO A 126 15.55 -9.20 0.03
N TYR A 127 16.30 -9.82 -0.89
CA TYR A 127 15.76 -10.25 -2.19
C TYR A 127 14.76 -11.39 -2.07
N THR A 128 15.15 -12.54 -1.45
CA THR A 128 14.29 -13.74 -1.37
C THR A 128 14.68 -14.63 -0.20
N LEU A 129 13.70 -15.34 0.37
CA LEU A 129 13.91 -16.37 1.41
C LEU A 129 14.53 -17.67 0.87
N LYS A 130 14.57 -17.88 -0.45
CA LYS A 130 15.03 -19.11 -1.07
C LYS A 130 16.48 -19.47 -0.74
N HIS A 131 17.30 -18.49 -0.40
CA HIS A 131 18.72 -18.65 -0.10
C HIS A 131 19.03 -18.58 1.40
N GLU A 132 18.02 -18.53 2.25
CA GLU A 132 18.16 -18.47 3.70
C GLU A 132 18.26 -19.89 4.31
N ASP A 133 19.26 -20.69 3.88
CA ASP A 133 19.40 -22.10 4.27
C ASP A 133 19.64 -22.32 5.77
N LYS A 134 20.17 -21.30 6.46
CA LYS A 134 20.43 -21.35 7.91
C LYS A 134 19.23 -20.99 8.77
N LEU A 135 18.18 -20.44 8.18
CA LEU A 135 16.98 -20.05 8.88
C LEU A 135 16.03 -21.25 8.97
N ALA A 136 15.59 -21.61 10.17
CA ALA A 136 14.64 -22.69 10.35
C ALA A 136 13.28 -22.34 9.72
N ASP A 137 12.59 -23.35 9.17
CA ASP A 137 11.32 -23.14 8.46
C ASP A 137 10.23 -22.55 9.37
N SER A 138 10.27 -22.88 10.68
CA SER A 138 9.38 -22.29 11.68
C SER A 138 9.48 -20.75 11.79
N TYR A 139 10.61 -20.16 11.40
CA TYR A 139 10.77 -18.72 11.34
C TYR A 139 10.46 -18.16 9.94
N LYS A 140 10.83 -18.91 8.86
CA LYS A 140 10.59 -18.45 7.48
C LYS A 140 9.13 -18.17 7.19
N ILE A 141 8.21 -18.93 7.81
CA ILE A 141 6.76 -18.75 7.62
C ILE A 141 6.27 -17.35 8.00
N HIS A 142 6.99 -16.63 8.88
CA HIS A 142 6.65 -15.28 9.33
C HIS A 142 7.27 -14.17 8.47
N PHE A 143 8.20 -14.52 7.58
CA PHE A 143 8.94 -13.55 6.79
C PHE A 143 8.43 -13.48 5.35
N SER A 144 8.66 -12.30 4.76
CA SER A 144 8.35 -12.02 3.36
C SER A 144 9.35 -10.99 2.87
N PHE A 145 10.25 -11.41 1.98
CA PHE A 145 11.26 -10.57 1.35
C PHE A 145 10.72 -10.03 0.00
N ALA A 146 11.54 -9.45 -0.85
CA ALA A 146 11.04 -8.76 -2.04
C ALA A 146 10.25 -9.68 -2.98
N GLU A 147 10.75 -10.87 -3.31
CA GLU A 147 10.02 -11.82 -4.18
C GLU A 147 8.72 -12.31 -3.53
N GLU A 148 8.76 -12.62 -2.24
CA GLU A 148 7.58 -13.09 -1.51
C GLU A 148 6.53 -11.96 -1.42
N LYS A 149 6.94 -10.69 -1.24
CA LYS A 149 6.03 -9.54 -1.25
C LYS A 149 5.38 -9.30 -2.62
N LEU A 150 6.07 -9.59 -3.72
CA LEU A 150 5.45 -9.57 -5.05
C LEU A 150 4.39 -10.66 -5.19
N THR A 151 4.61 -11.84 -4.59
CA THR A 151 3.61 -12.91 -4.52
C THR A 151 2.40 -12.47 -3.69
N GLU A 152 2.62 -11.85 -2.52
CA GLU A 152 1.55 -11.27 -1.68
C GLU A 152 0.70 -10.25 -2.45
N LEU A 153 1.33 -9.37 -3.24
CA LEU A 153 0.61 -8.40 -4.08
C LEU A 153 -0.29 -9.09 -5.11
N ALA A 154 0.22 -10.14 -5.78
CA ALA A 154 -0.54 -10.88 -6.78
C ALA A 154 -1.74 -11.60 -6.15
N GLU A 155 -1.54 -12.28 -5.03
CA GLU A 155 -2.57 -13.00 -4.29
C GLU A 155 -3.65 -12.05 -3.73
N LEU A 156 -3.25 -10.95 -3.11
CA LEU A 156 -4.16 -9.91 -2.63
C LEU A 156 -4.95 -9.27 -3.78
N GLY A 157 -4.33 -9.07 -4.94
CA GLY A 157 -5.00 -8.57 -6.14
C GLY A 157 -6.16 -9.46 -6.57
N VAL A 158 -5.94 -10.78 -6.61
CA VAL A 158 -6.99 -11.76 -6.95
C VAL A 158 -8.06 -11.83 -5.85
N LEU A 159 -7.67 -11.83 -4.57
CA LEU A 159 -8.61 -11.88 -3.44
C LEU A 159 -9.50 -10.63 -3.35
N ALA A 160 -8.96 -9.46 -3.69
CA ALA A 160 -9.71 -8.20 -3.69
C ALA A 160 -10.63 -8.03 -4.91
N ASP A 161 -10.39 -8.77 -6.00
CA ASP A 161 -11.23 -8.77 -7.20
C ASP A 161 -12.30 -9.86 -7.11
N LYS A 162 -13.56 -9.42 -6.95
CA LYS A 162 -14.70 -10.34 -6.86
C LYS A 162 -15.01 -11.10 -8.16
N LYS A 163 -14.36 -10.75 -9.28
CA LYS A 163 -14.63 -11.30 -10.61
C LYS A 163 -13.67 -12.42 -11.04
N GLN A 164 -12.57 -12.62 -10.33
CA GLN A 164 -11.56 -13.63 -10.69
C GLN A 164 -11.80 -14.98 -10.02
N ASP A 165 -11.28 -16.06 -10.64
CA ASP A 165 -11.29 -17.40 -10.06
C ASP A 165 -10.39 -17.45 -8.81
N LYS A 166 -11.03 -17.70 -7.66
CA LYS A 166 -10.43 -17.52 -6.34
C LYS A 166 -9.77 -18.77 -5.76
N VAL A 167 -9.92 -19.94 -6.38
CA VAL A 167 -9.56 -21.23 -5.74
C VAL A 167 -8.10 -21.25 -5.24
N LYS A 168 -7.12 -20.80 -6.06
CA LYS A 168 -5.71 -20.75 -5.63
C LYS A 168 -5.47 -19.70 -4.56
N SER A 169 -6.13 -18.56 -4.66
CA SER A 169 -5.96 -17.46 -3.71
C SER A 169 -6.68 -17.70 -2.39
N GLU A 170 -7.76 -18.48 -2.38
CA GLU A 170 -8.43 -18.93 -1.16
C GLU A 170 -7.51 -19.85 -0.33
N ASN A 171 -6.77 -20.77 -0.97
CA ASN A 171 -5.78 -21.58 -0.28
C ASN A 171 -4.65 -20.71 0.31
N ALA A 172 -4.11 -19.77 -0.46
CA ALA A 172 -3.10 -18.83 0.00
C ALA A 172 -3.62 -17.97 1.18
N TYR A 173 -4.89 -17.55 1.14
CA TYR A 173 -5.53 -16.86 2.24
C TYR A 173 -5.62 -17.73 3.50
N ILE A 174 -6.09 -18.98 3.38
CA ILE A 174 -6.18 -19.93 4.50
C ILE A 174 -4.80 -20.16 5.12
N ASP A 175 -3.79 -20.41 4.31
CA ASP A 175 -2.42 -20.65 4.79
C ASP A 175 -1.82 -19.39 5.43
N ASN A 176 -2.12 -18.20 4.90
CA ASN A 176 -1.76 -16.94 5.54
C ASN A 176 -2.41 -16.80 6.91
N GLN A 177 -3.71 -17.10 7.06
CA GLN A 177 -4.39 -16.97 8.35
C GLN A 177 -3.84 -17.94 9.41
N LYS A 178 -3.44 -19.17 9.06
CA LYS A 178 -2.83 -20.11 9.98
C LYS A 178 -1.59 -19.55 10.66
N VAL A 179 -0.72 -18.86 9.91
CA VAL A 179 0.50 -18.23 10.46
C VAL A 179 0.16 -17.26 11.59
N PHE A 180 -0.89 -16.43 11.41
CA PHE A 180 -1.29 -15.44 12.42
C PHE A 180 -2.14 -16.01 13.56
N GLU A 181 -2.73 -17.20 13.40
CA GLU A 181 -3.41 -17.92 14.47
C GLU A 181 -2.42 -18.60 15.42
N GLU A 182 -1.34 -19.13 14.88
CA GLU A 182 -0.25 -19.72 15.66
C GLU A 182 0.44 -18.67 16.54
N GLU A 183 0.72 -17.46 16.01
CA GLU A 183 1.26 -16.34 16.81
C GLU A 183 0.36 -15.97 18.00
N ARG A 184 -0.95 -15.95 17.82
CA ARG A 184 -1.90 -15.66 18.91
C ARG A 184 -1.87 -16.71 20.02
N ASN A 185 -1.66 -17.97 19.67
CA ASN A 185 -1.59 -19.06 20.63
C ASN A 185 -0.30 -19.03 21.44
N CYS A 186 0.82 -18.57 20.88
CA CYS A 186 2.08 -18.40 21.59
C CYS A 186 2.01 -17.30 22.68
N HIS A 187 1.28 -16.21 22.43
CA HIS A 187 1.11 -15.13 23.40
C HIS A 187 0.08 -15.44 24.51
N ASN A 188 -0.79 -16.42 24.32
CA ASN A 188 -1.78 -16.84 25.32
C ASN A 188 -1.30 -18.00 26.21
N ALA A 189 -0.07 -18.48 26.02
CA ALA A 189 0.52 -19.60 26.78
C ALA A 189 1.44 -19.15 27.93
N GLU A 190 1.58 -17.84 28.18
CA GLU A 190 2.20 -17.21 29.36
C GLU A 190 1.11 -16.68 30.33
#